data_9b2f373218bb8da254bd26551854f00e
#
_entry.id   9b2f373218bb8da254bd26551854f00e
#
_cell.length_a   1.000
_cell.length_b   1.000
_cell.length_c   1.000
_cell.angle_alpha   90.00
_cell.angle_beta   90.00
_cell.angle_gamma   90.00
#
_symmetry.space_group_name_H-M   'P 1'
#
loop_
_entity.id
_entity.type
_entity.pdbx_description
1 polymer ?
#
loop_
_entity_poly.entity_id
_entity_poly.type
_entity_poly.pdbx_seq_one_letter_code
_entity_poly.pdbx_strand_id
1 'polypeptide(L)'
;MKLIAVGDNVTDCYLDEGIYYPGGNAVNVAVDCKRDGAEKVNYIGVFGNDDRADYIRACMEEEGVTCERSRKVFAPTCQPGVKINEEGDRIFVGGIRDTCQHLFSIRLQREDLEVIKEYDICHTSCYSNLEYELETLSRVCKVSFDFSDEHDGDYMKRVCPFVTYAFFS
;
A
#
# COMPACT_ATOMS: atom_id res chain seq x y z
N MET A 1 -2.17 -18.33 -7.26
CA MET A 1 -2.66 -17.43 -6.20
C MET A 1 -3.05 -16.10 -6.83
N LYS A 2 -4.15 -15.51 -6.38
CA LYS A 2 -4.59 -14.17 -6.78
C LYS A 2 -4.49 -13.26 -5.57
N LEU A 3 -3.81 -12.12 -5.71
CA LEU A 3 -3.60 -11.16 -4.61
C LEU A 3 -4.17 -9.80 -4.99
N ILE A 4 -4.83 -9.15 -4.05
CA ILE A 4 -5.18 -7.74 -4.15
C ILE A 4 -4.51 -6.99 -3.01
N ALA A 5 -3.83 -5.89 -3.30
CA ALA A 5 -3.27 -4.99 -2.30
C ALA A 5 -4.12 -3.72 -2.20
N VAL A 6 -4.43 -3.31 -0.98
CA VAL A 6 -5.24 -2.10 -0.72
C VAL A 6 -4.47 -1.21 0.24
N GLY A 7 -4.09 -0.02 -0.21
CA GLY A 7 -3.35 0.86 0.71
C GLY A 7 -2.52 1.96 0.07
N ASP A 8 -1.38 2.17 0.68
CA ASP A 8 -0.47 3.27 0.42
C ASP A 8 0.30 3.16 -0.91
N ASN A 9 0.57 4.31 -1.50
CA ASN A 9 1.50 4.51 -2.61
C ASN A 9 2.26 5.82 -2.40
N VAL A 10 3.56 5.79 -2.63
CA VAL A 10 4.46 6.92 -2.43
C VAL A 10 5.55 6.92 -3.52
N THR A 11 6.34 7.97 -3.61
CA THR A 11 7.63 7.91 -4.30
C THR A 11 8.75 8.08 -3.27
N ASP A 12 9.54 7.03 -3.05
CA ASP A 12 10.71 7.07 -2.19
C ASP A 12 11.81 7.89 -2.85
N CYS A 13 12.10 9.07 -2.29
CA CYS A 13 13.04 10.05 -2.85
C CYS A 13 14.41 9.89 -2.21
N TYR A 14 15.36 9.29 -2.91
CA TYR A 14 16.75 9.13 -2.47
C TYR A 14 17.49 10.46 -2.61
N LEU A 15 17.61 11.19 -1.50
CA LEU A 15 18.02 12.60 -1.48
C LEU A 15 19.46 12.80 -1.94
N ASP A 16 20.36 11.89 -1.61
CA ASP A 16 21.77 11.99 -1.92
C ASP A 16 22.06 11.67 -3.40
N GLU A 17 21.19 10.93 -4.06
CA GLU A 17 21.31 10.52 -5.47
C GLU A 17 20.44 11.37 -6.40
N GLY A 18 19.46 12.08 -5.88
CA GLY A 18 18.51 12.88 -6.66
C GLY A 18 17.55 12.06 -7.51
N ILE A 19 17.34 10.79 -7.16
CA ILE A 19 16.45 9.85 -7.86
C ILE A 19 15.26 9.46 -6.98
N TYR A 20 14.24 8.89 -7.58
CA TYR A 20 13.08 8.38 -6.85
C TYR A 20 12.52 7.11 -7.51
N TYR A 21 11.91 6.28 -6.69
CA TYR A 21 11.27 5.03 -7.11
C TYR A 21 9.83 4.95 -6.59
N PRO A 22 8.96 4.18 -7.27
CA PRO A 22 7.69 3.79 -6.69
C PRO A 22 7.91 3.09 -5.36
N GLY A 23 7.11 3.40 -4.37
CA GLY A 23 7.16 2.85 -3.04
C GLY A 23 5.77 2.79 -2.41
N GLY A 24 5.75 2.46 -1.13
CA GLY A 24 4.57 2.15 -0.37
C GLY A 24 4.45 0.64 -0.14
N ASN A 25 4.11 0.24 1.08
CA ASN A 25 4.05 -1.18 1.45
C ASN A 25 3.10 -1.97 0.53
N ALA A 26 1.88 -1.45 0.31
CA ALA A 26 0.89 -2.12 -0.53
C ALA A 26 1.32 -2.24 -2.00
N VAL A 27 2.00 -1.23 -2.55
CA VAL A 27 2.55 -1.24 -3.91
C VAL A 27 3.66 -2.28 -4.03
N ASN A 28 4.61 -2.28 -3.09
CA ASN A 28 5.76 -3.19 -3.11
C ASN A 28 5.29 -4.66 -3.05
N VAL A 29 4.38 -5.00 -2.12
CA VAL A 29 3.86 -6.35 -2.01
C VAL A 29 3.09 -6.78 -3.27
N ALA A 30 2.32 -5.87 -3.90
CA ALA A 30 1.64 -6.18 -5.15
C ALA A 30 2.64 -6.54 -6.27
N VAL A 31 3.69 -5.73 -6.44
CA VAL A 31 4.71 -5.94 -7.47
C VAL A 31 5.51 -7.22 -7.19
N ASP A 32 5.97 -7.42 -5.96
CA ASP A 32 6.78 -8.58 -5.59
C ASP A 32 5.98 -9.89 -5.75
N CYS A 33 4.72 -9.91 -5.30
CA CYS A 33 3.85 -11.07 -5.52
C CYS A 33 3.63 -11.36 -7.01
N LYS A 34 3.55 -10.33 -7.86
CA LYS A 34 3.43 -10.53 -9.30
C LYS A 34 4.70 -11.12 -9.90
N ARG A 35 5.87 -10.61 -9.52
CA ARG A 35 7.19 -11.13 -9.92
C ARG A 35 7.39 -12.58 -9.46
N ASP A 36 6.88 -12.93 -8.27
CA ASP A 36 6.92 -14.28 -7.71
C ASP A 36 5.89 -15.24 -8.33
N GLY A 37 5.20 -14.83 -9.39
CA GLY A 37 4.33 -15.69 -10.19
C GLY A 37 2.88 -15.74 -9.72
N ALA A 38 2.38 -14.74 -8.99
CA ALA A 38 0.95 -14.64 -8.74
C ALA A 38 0.17 -14.52 -10.06
N GLU A 39 -0.89 -15.30 -10.19
CA GLU A 39 -1.70 -15.40 -11.41
C GLU A 39 -2.34 -14.04 -11.77
N LYS A 40 -2.96 -13.41 -10.77
CA LYS A 40 -3.64 -12.12 -10.90
C LYS A 40 -3.27 -11.23 -9.71
N VAL A 41 -2.86 -10.00 -9.99
CA VAL A 41 -2.60 -9.00 -8.94
C VAL A 41 -3.32 -7.71 -9.31
N ASN A 42 -4.04 -7.13 -8.34
CA ASN A 42 -4.65 -5.82 -8.44
C ASN A 42 -4.27 -4.94 -7.26
N TYR A 43 -4.27 -3.66 -7.46
CA TYR A 43 -4.02 -2.67 -6.43
C TYR A 43 -5.19 -1.69 -6.35
N ILE A 44 -5.63 -1.38 -5.13
CA ILE A 44 -6.61 -0.32 -4.84
C ILE A 44 -5.95 0.69 -3.90
N GLY A 45 -5.77 1.91 -4.38
CA GLY A 45 -5.21 3.00 -3.59
C GLY A 45 -5.79 4.36 -3.96
N VAL A 46 -5.31 5.40 -3.27
CA VAL A 46 -5.61 6.79 -3.59
C VAL A 46 -4.39 7.42 -4.25
N PHE A 47 -4.50 7.72 -5.53
CA PHE A 47 -3.46 8.40 -6.30
C PHE A 47 -3.66 9.92 -6.28
N GLY A 48 -2.55 10.66 -6.23
CA GLY A 48 -2.55 12.09 -6.49
C GLY A 48 -2.87 12.42 -7.95
N ASN A 49 -2.78 13.70 -8.29
CA ASN A 49 -3.02 14.20 -9.66
C ASN A 49 -1.74 14.80 -10.30
N ASP A 50 -0.59 14.32 -9.89
CA ASP A 50 0.74 14.75 -10.34
C ASP A 50 1.45 13.66 -11.16
N ASP A 51 2.58 14.03 -11.78
CA ASP A 51 3.41 13.14 -12.59
C ASP A 51 3.94 11.93 -11.80
N ARG A 52 4.08 12.07 -10.47
CA ARG A 52 4.50 10.99 -9.58
C ARG A 52 3.45 9.90 -9.48
N ALA A 53 2.18 10.29 -9.36
CA ALA A 53 1.08 9.32 -9.37
C ALA A 53 1.00 8.55 -10.69
N ASP A 54 1.16 9.26 -11.81
CA ASP A 54 1.15 8.65 -13.14
C ASP A 54 2.37 7.72 -13.34
N TYR A 55 3.54 8.09 -12.80
CA TYR A 55 4.75 7.25 -12.80
C TYR A 55 4.55 5.95 -12.00
N ILE A 56 4.04 6.02 -10.75
CA ILE A 56 3.77 4.82 -9.95
C ILE A 56 2.84 3.87 -10.71
N ARG A 57 1.76 4.40 -11.27
CA ARG A 57 0.79 3.59 -12.04
C ARG A 57 1.43 2.91 -13.24
N ALA A 58 2.21 3.66 -14.03
CA ALA A 58 2.90 3.12 -15.20
C ALA A 58 3.85 1.97 -14.82
N CYS A 59 4.65 2.16 -13.75
CA CYS A 59 5.54 1.10 -13.26
C CYS A 59 4.76 -0.16 -12.81
N MET A 60 3.64 0.01 -12.11
CA MET A 60 2.82 -1.14 -11.70
C MET A 60 2.19 -1.86 -12.90
N GLU A 61 1.71 -1.13 -13.90
CA GLU A 61 1.14 -1.69 -15.13
C GLU A 61 2.20 -2.46 -15.94
N GLU A 62 3.44 -1.95 -16.02
CA GLU A 62 4.57 -2.64 -16.65
C GLU A 62 4.90 -3.96 -15.95
N GLU A 63 4.75 -4.03 -14.62
CA GLU A 63 4.90 -5.27 -13.84
C GLU A 63 3.68 -6.20 -13.93
N GLY A 64 2.63 -5.80 -14.64
CA GLY A 64 1.41 -6.59 -14.79
C GLY A 64 0.47 -6.55 -13.59
N VAL A 65 0.56 -5.50 -12.76
CA VAL A 65 -0.37 -5.19 -11.68
C VAL A 65 -1.44 -4.25 -12.20
N THR A 66 -2.71 -4.61 -12.07
CA THR A 66 -3.81 -3.73 -12.43
C THR A 66 -4.13 -2.76 -11.29
N CYS A 67 -4.68 -1.58 -11.61
CA CYS A 67 -5.10 -0.58 -10.62
C CYS A 67 -6.62 -0.35 -10.66
N GLU A 68 -7.35 -1.43 -10.90
CA GLU A 68 -8.81 -1.39 -10.99
C GLU A 68 -9.42 -0.95 -9.65
N ARG A 69 -10.34 0.01 -9.69
CA ARG A 69 -11.00 0.62 -8.53
C ARG A 69 -10.13 1.56 -7.70
N SER A 70 -8.90 1.85 -8.09
CA SER A 70 -8.12 2.92 -7.46
C SER A 70 -8.77 4.30 -7.69
N ARG A 71 -8.57 5.23 -6.76
CA ARG A 71 -9.12 6.58 -6.81
C ARG A 71 -8.05 7.57 -7.25
N LYS A 72 -8.46 8.65 -7.93
CA LYS A 72 -7.61 9.81 -8.21
C LYS A 72 -8.21 11.02 -7.51
N VAL A 73 -7.38 11.75 -6.75
CA VAL A 73 -7.79 12.92 -5.97
C VAL A 73 -6.92 14.12 -6.32
N PHE A 74 -7.43 15.31 -6.07
CA PHE A 74 -6.67 16.55 -6.29
C PHE A 74 -5.79 16.85 -5.09
N ALA A 75 -4.66 16.17 -5.02
CA ALA A 75 -3.63 16.34 -4.01
C ALA A 75 -2.31 15.77 -4.54
N PRO A 76 -1.13 16.23 -4.05
CA PRO A 76 0.15 15.66 -4.47
C PRO A 76 0.35 14.24 -3.93
N THR A 77 1.15 13.45 -4.65
CA THR A 77 1.64 12.16 -4.19
C THR A 77 2.58 12.31 -3.00
N CYS A 78 2.55 11.39 -2.05
CA CYS A 78 3.48 11.37 -0.94
C CYS A 78 4.91 11.10 -1.43
N GLN A 79 5.88 11.86 -0.87
CA GLN A 79 7.27 11.85 -1.30
C GLN A 79 8.18 11.80 -0.07
N PRO A 80 8.27 10.65 0.63
CA PRO A 80 9.21 10.51 1.74
C PRO A 80 10.65 10.63 1.23
N GLY A 81 11.45 11.42 1.94
CA GLY A 81 12.89 11.49 1.74
C GLY A 81 13.58 10.26 2.32
N VAL A 82 14.48 9.67 1.55
CA VAL A 82 15.27 8.50 1.94
C VAL A 82 16.75 8.86 1.93
N LYS A 83 17.47 8.46 2.97
CA LYS A 83 18.92 8.42 3.02
C LYS A 83 19.40 7.00 3.33
N ILE A 84 20.61 6.69 2.91
CA ILE A 84 21.27 5.44 3.27
C ILE A 84 22.25 5.75 4.42
N ASN A 85 22.18 4.98 5.51
CA ASN A 85 23.11 5.11 6.62
C ASN A 85 24.45 4.42 6.32
N GLU A 86 25.39 4.50 7.24
CA GLU A 86 26.72 3.89 7.11
C GLU A 86 26.67 2.35 7.05
N GLU A 87 25.57 1.74 7.54
CA GLU A 87 25.33 0.29 7.56
C GLU A 87 24.63 -0.19 6.28
N GLY A 88 24.20 0.74 5.40
CA GLY A 88 23.51 0.44 4.16
C GLY A 88 21.99 0.38 4.27
N ASP A 89 21.43 0.73 5.44
CA ASP A 89 19.98 0.72 5.66
C ASP A 89 19.33 2.03 5.22
N ARG A 90 18.07 1.92 4.81
CA ARG A 90 17.23 3.06 4.45
C ARG A 90 16.73 3.76 5.71
N ILE A 91 16.94 5.08 5.78
CA ILE A 91 16.40 5.95 6.82
C ILE A 91 15.45 6.96 6.17
N PHE A 92 14.20 6.99 6.64
CA PHE A 92 13.23 8.01 6.22
C PHE A 92 13.47 9.31 6.99
N VAL A 93 13.78 10.39 6.26
CA VAL A 93 14.20 11.69 6.84
C VAL A 93 13.15 12.79 6.63
N GLY A 94 11.90 12.42 6.56
CA GLY A 94 10.78 13.34 6.37
C GLY A 94 10.21 13.28 4.96
N GLY A 95 9.38 14.26 4.63
CA GLY A 95 8.68 14.38 3.36
C GLY A 95 7.65 15.50 3.41
N ILE A 96 7.04 15.81 2.27
CA ILE A 96 5.93 16.77 2.24
C ILE A 96 4.71 16.17 2.97
N ARG A 97 3.99 17.03 3.68
CA ARG A 97 2.69 16.71 4.30
C ARG A 97 1.56 17.21 3.40
N ASP A 98 0.32 16.93 3.77
CA ASP A 98 -0.87 17.30 2.99
C ASP A 98 -0.91 16.66 1.60
N THR A 99 -0.42 15.43 1.52
CA THR A 99 -0.46 14.60 0.31
C THR A 99 -1.72 13.72 0.29
N CYS A 100 -1.98 13.07 -0.84
CA CYS A 100 -3.13 12.19 -0.99
C CYS A 100 -3.22 11.13 0.13
N GLN A 101 -2.08 10.60 0.60
CA GLN A 101 -2.03 9.60 1.68
C GLN A 101 -2.41 10.18 3.06
N HIS A 102 -2.14 11.47 3.29
CA HIS A 102 -2.47 12.11 4.57
C HIS A 102 -3.92 12.63 4.61
N LEU A 103 -4.43 13.08 3.47
CA LEU A 103 -5.72 13.77 3.39
C LEU A 103 -6.90 12.84 3.14
N PHE A 104 -6.65 11.68 2.51
CA PHE A 104 -7.71 10.80 2.05
C PHE A 104 -7.49 9.36 2.51
N SER A 105 -8.39 8.87 3.35
CA SER A 105 -8.47 7.44 3.67
C SER A 105 -9.38 6.72 2.68
N ILE A 106 -8.98 5.52 2.27
CA ILE A 106 -9.85 4.65 1.48
C ILE A 106 -11.04 4.23 2.34
N ARG A 107 -12.24 4.40 1.79
CA ARG A 107 -13.45 3.79 2.28
C ARG A 107 -13.95 2.81 1.23
N LEU A 108 -14.06 1.54 1.62
CA LEU A 108 -14.46 0.48 0.71
C LEU A 108 -15.94 0.58 0.39
N GLN A 109 -16.25 0.65 -0.90
CA GLN A 109 -17.59 0.62 -1.43
C GLN A 109 -18.00 -0.83 -1.74
N ARG A 110 -19.27 -1.06 -1.96
CA ARG A 110 -19.78 -2.38 -2.31
C ARG A 110 -19.08 -2.96 -3.54
N GLU A 111 -18.85 -2.14 -4.54
CA GLU A 111 -18.19 -2.52 -5.79
C GLU A 111 -16.72 -2.89 -5.59
N ASP A 112 -16.04 -2.30 -4.61
CA ASP A 112 -14.68 -2.70 -4.25
C ASP A 112 -14.67 -4.08 -3.61
N LEU A 113 -15.62 -4.35 -2.72
CA LEU A 113 -15.75 -5.65 -2.07
C LEU A 113 -16.11 -6.76 -3.06
N GLU A 114 -16.91 -6.46 -4.10
CA GLU A 114 -17.21 -7.44 -5.15
C GLU A 114 -15.93 -7.79 -5.96
N VAL A 115 -15.05 -6.82 -6.20
CA VAL A 115 -13.74 -7.09 -6.82
C VAL A 115 -12.84 -7.87 -5.87
N ILE A 116 -12.74 -7.46 -4.59
CA ILE A 116 -11.86 -8.11 -3.60
C ILE A 116 -12.22 -9.60 -3.40
N LYS A 117 -13.48 -9.97 -3.46
CA LYS A 117 -13.94 -11.37 -3.36
C LYS A 117 -13.37 -12.31 -4.43
N GLU A 118 -12.89 -11.78 -5.55
CA GLU A 118 -12.30 -12.59 -6.62
C GLU A 118 -10.84 -13.01 -6.31
N TYR A 119 -10.26 -12.50 -5.21
CA TYR A 119 -8.87 -12.72 -4.82
C TYR A 119 -8.77 -13.64 -3.61
N ASP A 120 -7.66 -14.37 -3.52
CA ASP A 120 -7.39 -15.31 -2.44
C ASP A 120 -6.95 -14.58 -1.17
N ILE A 121 -6.21 -13.48 -1.33
CA ILE A 121 -5.61 -12.69 -0.26
C ILE A 121 -5.74 -11.20 -0.58
N CYS A 122 -6.17 -10.43 0.43
CA CYS A 122 -6.11 -8.97 0.45
C CYS A 122 -4.97 -8.54 1.37
N HIS A 123 -3.96 -7.87 0.82
CA HIS A 123 -2.84 -7.31 1.59
C HIS A 123 -3.05 -5.84 1.90
N THR A 124 -2.71 -5.45 3.13
CA THR A 124 -2.65 -4.06 3.60
C THR A 124 -1.65 -3.92 4.75
N SER A 125 -1.46 -2.72 5.29
CA SER A 125 -0.47 -2.44 6.33
C SER A 125 -0.93 -1.35 7.31
N CYS A 126 -0.17 -1.17 8.38
CA CYS A 126 -0.34 -0.06 9.34
C CYS A 126 -0.18 1.34 8.69
N TYR A 127 0.44 1.43 7.51
CA TYR A 127 0.59 2.69 6.76
C TYR A 127 -0.61 3.06 5.90
N SER A 128 -1.57 2.15 5.76
CA SER A 128 -2.66 2.27 4.79
C SER A 128 -3.93 2.95 5.32
N ASN A 129 -4.02 3.18 6.64
CA ASN A 129 -5.19 3.76 7.33
C ASN A 129 -6.49 2.99 7.05
N LEU A 130 -6.42 1.65 7.04
CA LEU A 130 -7.53 0.75 6.70
C LEU A 130 -8.08 -0.04 7.91
N GLU A 131 -7.69 0.31 9.13
CA GLU A 131 -8.08 -0.41 10.33
C GLU A 131 -9.61 -0.53 10.48
N TYR A 132 -10.35 0.49 10.09
CA TYR A 132 -11.82 0.52 10.16
C TYR A 132 -12.51 -0.34 9.09
N GLU A 133 -11.77 -0.79 8.06
CA GLU A 133 -12.27 -1.62 6.98
C GLU A 133 -11.94 -3.12 7.19
N LEU A 134 -11.04 -3.45 8.13
CA LEU A 134 -10.51 -4.80 8.31
C LEU A 134 -11.58 -5.83 8.65
N GLU A 135 -12.56 -5.47 9.50
CA GLU A 135 -13.68 -6.36 9.81
C GLU A 135 -14.45 -6.73 8.55
N THR A 136 -14.72 -5.75 7.69
CA THR A 136 -15.43 -5.96 6.43
C THR A 136 -14.60 -6.79 5.45
N LEU A 137 -13.31 -6.48 5.32
CA LEU A 137 -12.37 -7.23 4.49
C LEU A 137 -12.26 -8.69 4.91
N SER A 138 -12.12 -8.97 6.21
CA SER A 138 -11.98 -10.33 6.75
C SER A 138 -13.18 -11.24 6.47
N ARG A 139 -14.35 -10.66 6.21
CA ARG A 139 -15.57 -11.40 5.86
C ARG A 139 -15.60 -11.83 4.39
N VAL A 140 -14.81 -11.21 3.53
CA VAL A 140 -14.85 -11.42 2.08
C VAL A 140 -13.57 -12.01 1.51
N CYS A 141 -12.42 -11.81 2.19
CA CYS A 141 -11.12 -12.26 1.75
C CYS A 141 -10.21 -12.56 2.94
N LYS A 142 -9.19 -13.40 2.77
CA LYS A 142 -8.12 -13.56 3.77
C LYS A 142 -7.29 -12.28 3.83
N VAL A 143 -7.05 -11.76 5.02
CA VAL A 143 -6.30 -10.52 5.21
C VAL A 143 -4.85 -10.82 5.56
N SER A 144 -3.93 -10.30 4.76
CA SER A 144 -2.51 -10.20 5.04
C SER A 144 -2.24 -8.78 5.54
N PHE A 145 -1.61 -8.63 6.70
CA PHE A 145 -1.36 -7.33 7.32
C PHE A 145 0.08 -7.19 7.76
N ASP A 146 0.74 -6.13 7.31
CA ASP A 146 2.07 -5.77 7.75
C ASP A 146 1.96 -4.72 8.88
N PHE A 147 2.38 -5.12 10.06
CA PHE A 147 2.45 -4.29 11.26
C PHE A 147 3.72 -3.43 11.30
N SER A 148 4.73 -3.76 10.45
CA SER A 148 6.05 -3.13 10.55
C SER A 148 6.59 -3.22 11.99
N ASP A 149 7.03 -2.11 12.56
CA ASP A 149 7.49 -1.96 13.96
C ASP A 149 6.36 -1.52 14.93
N GLU A 150 5.09 -1.63 14.52
CA GLU A 150 3.95 -1.29 15.38
C GLU A 150 3.69 -2.41 16.39
N HIS A 151 4.04 -2.17 17.64
CA HIS A 151 3.92 -3.12 18.73
C HIS A 151 2.98 -2.67 19.85
N ASP A 152 2.19 -1.61 19.65
CA ASP A 152 1.21 -1.16 20.63
C ASP A 152 0.14 -2.22 20.89
N GLY A 153 0.02 -2.64 22.13
CA GLY A 153 -0.86 -3.75 22.52
C GLY A 153 -2.35 -3.45 22.29
N ASP A 154 -2.78 -2.20 22.36
CA ASP A 154 -4.18 -1.84 22.14
C ASP A 154 -4.47 -1.71 20.65
N TYR A 155 -3.50 -1.28 19.84
CA TYR A 155 -3.57 -1.34 18.39
C TYR A 155 -3.70 -2.80 17.91
N MET A 156 -2.84 -3.69 18.39
CA MET A 156 -2.86 -5.11 18.03
C MET A 156 -4.18 -5.79 18.40
N LYS A 157 -4.75 -5.51 19.59
CA LYS A 157 -6.05 -6.04 20.00
C LYS A 157 -7.19 -5.65 19.05
N ARG A 158 -7.10 -4.46 18.45
CA ARG A 158 -8.11 -3.98 17.47
C ARG A 158 -7.93 -4.58 16.10
N VAL A 159 -6.69 -4.84 15.68
CA VAL A 159 -6.35 -5.25 14.31
C VAL A 159 -6.28 -6.77 14.15
N CYS A 160 -5.57 -7.46 15.04
CA CYS A 160 -5.31 -8.90 14.96
C CYS A 160 -6.55 -9.80 14.78
N PRO A 161 -7.72 -9.49 15.38
CA PRO A 161 -8.90 -10.33 15.20
C PRO A 161 -9.36 -10.51 13.75
N PHE A 162 -8.96 -9.61 12.85
CA PHE A 162 -9.36 -9.59 11.44
C PHE A 162 -8.25 -10.04 10.49
N VAL A 163 -7.06 -10.35 11.01
CA VAL A 163 -5.87 -10.68 10.23
C VAL A 163 -5.68 -12.20 10.14
N THR A 164 -5.45 -12.69 8.91
CA THR A 164 -5.11 -14.10 8.66
C THR A 164 -3.61 -14.32 8.70
N TYR A 165 -2.85 -13.41 8.12
CA TYR A 165 -1.38 -13.46 8.05
C TYR A 165 -0.81 -12.14 8.56
N ALA A 166 -0.06 -12.19 9.66
CA ALA A 166 0.55 -11.02 10.29
C ALA A 166 2.06 -11.01 10.06
N PHE A 167 2.59 -9.85 9.64
CA PHE A 167 4.02 -9.62 9.43
C PHE A 167 4.49 -8.53 10.38
N PHE A 168 5.68 -8.70 10.92
CA PHE A 168 6.35 -7.77 11.84
C PHE A 168 7.81 -7.65 11.45
N SER A 169 8.39 -6.48 11.69
CA SER A 169 9.81 -6.19 11.48
C SER A 169 10.52 -5.75 12.76
#